data_0c18f9677c08a1e5a125c3da2a5e3c4c
#
_entry.id   0c18f9677c08a1e5a125c3da2a5e3c4c
#
_cell.length_a   1.000
_cell.length_b   1.000
_cell.length_c   1.000
_cell.angle_alpha   90.00
_cell.angle_beta   90.00
_cell.angle_gamma   90.00
#
_symmetry.space_group_name_H-M   'P 1'
#
loop_
_entity.id
_entity.type
_entity.pdbx_description
1 polymer ?
#
loop_
_entity_poly.entity_id
_entity_poly.type
_entity_poly.pdbx_seq_one_letter_code
_entity_poly.pdbx_strand_id
1 'polypeptide(L)'
;MKILVIGESCTDRFVYGHVQNRKCPEAPAFILSPNKKIENGGMASNTQANVNSLGVNCDIITNCQEIIKERFVDENSNYLLLRVDHDEDSIERISRSQISLEKINKYDAVIISDYNKGLLHENDIEYICKNHKLTFLDTKKILGSFCLNATYININNFEYTKSQPFIDESLFHEKLIMTLGPKGCKYKEKIYPVEKTEVIDQVGAGDTFIAALAVKFLENKQIGESIEFANLCATKAVKKKGVVAVKKS
;
A
#
# COMPACT_ATOMS: atom_id res chain seq x y z
N MET A 1 -3.31 -3.74 -21.45
CA MET A 1 -2.82 -2.81 -20.39
C MET A 1 -1.80 -3.55 -19.55
N LYS A 2 -0.70 -2.89 -19.23
CA LYS A 2 0.38 -3.44 -18.42
C LYS A 2 0.87 -2.39 -17.42
N ILE A 3 0.90 -2.74 -16.14
CA ILE A 3 1.32 -1.85 -15.04
C ILE A 3 2.66 -2.35 -14.48
N LEU A 4 3.52 -1.42 -14.07
CA LEU A 4 4.70 -1.70 -13.27
C LEU A 4 4.48 -1.19 -11.85
N VAL A 5 4.67 -2.04 -10.85
CA VAL A 5 4.79 -1.63 -9.45
C VAL A 5 6.27 -1.53 -9.09
N ILE A 6 6.65 -0.44 -8.41
CA ILE A 6 8.01 -0.24 -7.90
C ILE A 6 7.90 0.12 -6.42
N GLY A 7 8.52 -0.65 -5.55
CA GLY A 7 8.48 -0.38 -4.11
C GLY A 7 8.92 -1.56 -3.27
N GLU A 8 9.00 -1.35 -1.96
CA GLU A 8 9.37 -2.40 -1.03
C GLU A 8 8.27 -3.45 -0.89
N SER A 9 8.68 -4.72 -0.83
CA SER A 9 7.82 -5.87 -0.55
C SER A 9 8.21 -6.57 0.72
N CYS A 10 7.26 -7.20 1.38
CA CYS A 10 7.49 -8.05 2.53
C CYS A 10 6.63 -9.31 2.47
N THR A 11 6.95 -10.27 3.32
CA THR A 11 6.07 -11.39 3.66
C THR A 11 5.27 -11.01 4.91
N ASP A 12 3.96 -10.81 4.77
CA ASP A 12 3.04 -10.69 5.90
C ASP A 12 2.72 -12.10 6.42
N ARG A 13 3.23 -12.42 7.61
CA ARG A 13 3.07 -13.72 8.27
C ARG A 13 2.13 -13.58 9.44
N PHE A 14 1.06 -14.37 9.45
CA PHE A 14 0.10 -14.45 10.55
C PHE A 14 0.21 -15.81 11.22
N VAL A 15 0.55 -15.80 12.50
CA VAL A 15 0.60 -16.97 13.37
C VAL A 15 -0.62 -16.93 14.27
N TYR A 16 -1.61 -17.75 13.96
CA TYR A 16 -2.82 -17.91 14.76
C TYR A 16 -2.62 -18.98 15.81
N GLY A 17 -3.25 -18.81 16.97
CA GLY A 17 -3.22 -19.78 18.04
C GLY A 17 -4.21 -19.43 19.15
N HIS A 18 -4.18 -20.22 20.21
CA HIS A 18 -5.00 -20.00 21.39
C HIS A 18 -4.15 -19.44 22.54
N VAL A 19 -4.60 -18.33 23.14
CA VAL A 19 -4.00 -17.80 24.36
C VAL A 19 -4.37 -18.75 25.52
N GLN A 20 -3.36 -19.23 26.23
CA GLN A 20 -3.56 -20.11 27.37
C GLN A 20 -4.08 -19.32 28.57
N ASN A 21 -5.03 -19.90 29.34
CA ASN A 21 -5.60 -19.29 30.55
C ASN A 21 -4.65 -19.29 31.76
N ARG A 22 -3.40 -19.69 31.61
CA ARG A 22 -2.40 -19.65 32.67
C ARG A 22 -1.48 -18.46 32.53
N LYS A 23 -1.02 -17.93 33.66
CA LYS A 23 0.00 -16.87 33.69
C LYS A 23 1.35 -17.42 33.20
N CYS A 24 2.08 -16.61 32.46
CA CYS A 24 3.49 -16.86 32.18
C CYS A 24 4.27 -16.73 33.49
N PRO A 25 5.07 -17.74 33.90
CA PRO A 25 5.81 -17.68 35.16
C PRO A 25 6.96 -16.69 35.14
N GLU A 26 7.51 -16.38 33.95
CA GLU A 26 8.69 -15.53 33.78
C GLU A 26 8.34 -14.04 33.69
N ALA A 27 7.15 -13.69 33.17
CA ALA A 27 6.74 -12.31 32.94
C ALA A 27 5.22 -12.17 32.81
N PRO A 28 4.65 -10.97 32.92
CA PRO A 28 3.23 -10.70 32.63
C PRO A 28 2.98 -10.72 31.11
N ALA A 29 3.17 -11.89 30.49
CA ALA A 29 3.07 -12.11 29.05
C ALA A 29 1.98 -13.14 28.72
N PHE A 30 1.43 -13.05 27.50
CA PHE A 30 0.56 -14.08 26.96
C PHE A 30 1.37 -15.34 26.57
N ILE A 31 0.78 -16.50 26.78
CA ILE A 31 1.31 -17.76 26.25
C ILE A 31 0.40 -18.17 25.11
N LEU A 32 0.92 -18.10 23.90
CA LEU A 32 0.21 -18.51 22.69
C LEU A 32 0.61 -19.94 22.30
N SER A 33 -0.39 -20.79 22.08
CA SER A 33 -0.20 -22.11 21.48
C SER A 33 -0.56 -22.02 19.99
N PRO A 34 0.43 -21.90 19.09
CA PRO A 34 0.18 -21.73 17.67
C PRO A 34 -0.38 -23.00 17.04
N ASN A 35 -1.35 -22.85 16.12
CA ASN A 35 -1.99 -23.95 15.41
C ASN A 35 -2.08 -23.73 13.90
N LYS A 36 -1.94 -22.48 13.44
CA LYS A 36 -2.06 -22.12 12.03
C LYS A 36 -1.11 -20.99 11.66
N LYS A 37 -0.49 -21.12 10.48
CA LYS A 37 0.36 -20.08 9.89
C LYS A 37 -0.15 -19.75 8.49
N ILE A 38 -0.30 -18.46 8.20
CA ILE A 38 -0.67 -17.95 6.88
C ILE A 38 0.38 -16.93 6.45
N GLU A 39 0.82 -17.01 5.21
CA GLU A 39 1.75 -16.06 4.61
C GLU A 39 1.16 -15.46 3.35
N ASN A 40 1.29 -14.15 3.20
CA ASN A 40 0.86 -13.38 2.03
C ASN A 40 1.94 -12.37 1.65
N GLY A 41 1.99 -11.99 0.39
CA GLY A 41 2.79 -10.83 -0.01
C GLY A 41 2.18 -9.54 0.53
N GLY A 42 3.01 -8.72 1.19
CA GLY A 42 2.63 -7.41 1.71
C GLY A 42 3.31 -6.27 0.96
N MET A 43 2.91 -5.01 1.27
CA MET A 43 3.48 -3.80 0.69
C MET A 43 3.32 -3.78 -0.85
N ALA A 44 4.37 -3.52 -1.63
CA ALA A 44 4.32 -3.50 -3.10
C ALA A 44 3.85 -4.84 -3.71
N SER A 45 4.15 -5.98 -3.09
CA SER A 45 3.64 -7.29 -3.52
C SER A 45 2.11 -7.39 -3.39
N ASN A 46 1.52 -6.78 -2.36
CA ASN A 46 0.06 -6.70 -2.23
C ASN A 46 -0.55 -5.79 -3.32
N THR A 47 0.09 -4.66 -3.61
CA THR A 47 -0.32 -3.78 -4.71
C THR A 47 -0.32 -4.54 -6.03
N GLN A 48 0.76 -5.29 -6.34
CA GLN A 48 0.86 -6.13 -7.54
C GLN A 48 -0.25 -7.19 -7.58
N ALA A 49 -0.47 -7.91 -6.48
CA ALA A 49 -1.51 -8.93 -6.39
C ALA A 49 -2.91 -8.37 -6.67
N ASN A 50 -3.20 -7.17 -6.16
CA ASN A 50 -4.47 -6.48 -6.41
C ASN A 50 -4.60 -6.06 -7.88
N VAL A 51 -3.57 -5.50 -8.52
CA VAL A 51 -3.61 -5.18 -9.96
C VAL A 51 -3.88 -6.42 -10.79
N ASN A 52 -3.17 -7.54 -10.54
CA ASN A 52 -3.37 -8.80 -11.23
C ASN A 52 -4.78 -9.37 -11.03
N SER A 53 -5.32 -9.29 -9.81
CA SER A 53 -6.65 -9.81 -9.50
C SER A 53 -7.77 -8.99 -10.16
N LEU A 54 -7.50 -7.73 -10.54
CA LEU A 54 -8.39 -6.87 -11.31
C LEU A 54 -8.27 -7.10 -12.83
N GLY A 55 -7.47 -8.08 -13.27
CA GLY A 55 -7.36 -8.52 -14.66
C GLY A 55 -6.35 -7.72 -15.50
N VAL A 56 -5.42 -7.00 -14.89
CA VAL A 56 -4.36 -6.27 -15.58
C VAL A 56 -3.00 -6.92 -15.28
N ASN A 57 -2.19 -7.17 -16.32
CA ASN A 57 -0.84 -7.69 -16.15
C ASN A 57 0.04 -6.71 -15.39
N CYS A 58 0.68 -7.18 -14.31
CA CYS A 58 1.50 -6.36 -13.43
C CYS A 58 2.85 -7.00 -13.16
N ASP A 59 3.92 -6.31 -13.55
CA ASP A 59 5.27 -6.65 -13.15
C ASP A 59 5.65 -5.85 -11.88
N ILE A 60 6.67 -6.31 -11.17
CA ILE A 60 7.16 -5.66 -9.96
C ILE A 60 8.68 -5.52 -9.99
N ILE A 61 9.16 -4.38 -9.50
CA ILE A 61 10.57 -4.15 -9.12
C ILE A 61 10.57 -3.88 -7.62
N THR A 62 11.24 -4.74 -6.87
CA THR A 62 11.25 -4.70 -5.40
C THR A 62 12.61 -5.08 -4.84
N ASN A 63 12.76 -5.01 -3.51
CA ASN A 63 13.94 -5.45 -2.78
C ASN A 63 14.25 -6.95 -3.01
N CYS A 64 15.53 -7.28 -3.02
CA CYS A 64 15.99 -8.67 -3.05
C CYS A 64 16.03 -9.29 -1.65
N GLN A 65 16.20 -8.46 -0.60
CA GLN A 65 16.22 -8.87 0.78
C GLN A 65 14.81 -9.25 1.24
N GLU A 66 14.69 -10.35 1.97
CA GLU A 66 13.42 -10.76 2.54
C GLU A 66 13.11 -9.94 3.79
N ILE A 67 11.94 -9.30 3.83
CA ILE A 67 11.37 -8.64 5.00
C ILE A 67 10.18 -9.47 5.46
N ILE A 68 10.11 -9.78 6.76
CA ILE A 68 8.99 -10.51 7.32
C ILE A 68 8.31 -9.66 8.39
N LYS A 69 6.99 -9.46 8.24
CA LYS A 69 6.11 -8.84 9.24
C LYS A 69 5.28 -9.93 9.89
N GLU A 70 5.76 -10.44 11.02
CA GLU A 70 5.16 -11.55 11.73
C GLU A 70 4.17 -11.05 12.78
N ARG A 71 2.94 -11.54 12.73
CA ARG A 71 1.84 -11.18 13.63
C ARG A 71 1.33 -12.40 14.37
N PHE A 72 1.34 -12.33 15.69
CA PHE A 72 0.79 -13.34 16.56
C PHE A 72 -0.62 -12.94 16.97
N VAL A 73 -1.61 -13.77 16.64
CA VAL A 73 -3.03 -13.45 16.77
C VAL A 73 -3.74 -14.52 17.59
N ASP A 74 -4.50 -14.12 18.59
CA ASP A 74 -5.42 -15.03 19.27
C ASP A 74 -6.61 -15.34 18.36
N GLU A 75 -6.78 -16.63 18.03
CA GLU A 75 -7.79 -17.08 17.08
C GLU A 75 -9.23 -16.86 17.59
N ASN A 76 -9.43 -16.92 18.92
CA ASN A 76 -10.76 -16.79 19.52
C ASN A 76 -11.26 -15.35 19.49
N SER A 77 -10.43 -14.41 19.93
CA SER A 77 -10.79 -12.99 20.02
C SER A 77 -10.42 -12.18 18.78
N ASN A 78 -9.62 -12.76 17.88
CA ASN A 78 -8.98 -12.07 16.76
C ASN A 78 -8.07 -10.90 17.21
N TYR A 79 -7.56 -10.94 18.42
CA TYR A 79 -6.73 -9.89 18.99
C TYR A 79 -5.26 -10.07 18.58
N LEU A 80 -4.65 -8.99 18.06
CA LEU A 80 -3.23 -8.95 17.77
C LEU A 80 -2.44 -8.85 19.08
N LEU A 81 -1.68 -9.91 19.41
CA LEU A 81 -0.90 -10.00 20.65
C LEU A 81 0.46 -9.33 20.52
N LEU A 82 1.12 -9.55 19.38
CA LEU A 82 2.47 -9.09 19.10
C LEU A 82 2.66 -8.98 17.58
N ARG A 83 3.40 -7.96 17.14
CA ARG A 83 3.97 -7.89 15.80
C ARG A 83 5.49 -7.79 15.93
N VAL A 84 6.19 -8.59 15.13
CA VAL A 84 7.65 -8.57 15.00
C VAL A 84 7.99 -8.25 13.54
N ASP A 85 8.79 -7.22 13.32
CA ASP A 85 9.26 -6.82 12.02
C ASP A 85 10.73 -7.25 11.91
N HIS A 86 11.02 -8.15 10.95
CA HIS A 86 12.35 -8.67 10.70
C HIS A 86 12.99 -7.99 9.50
N ASP A 87 14.27 -7.65 9.61
CA ASP A 87 15.17 -7.25 8.51
C ASP A 87 14.74 -5.98 7.72
N GLU A 88 13.92 -5.12 8.31
CA GLU A 88 13.46 -3.87 7.67
C GLU A 88 14.60 -2.88 7.34
N ASP A 89 15.71 -2.95 8.04
CA ASP A 89 16.86 -2.03 7.90
C ASP A 89 17.91 -2.54 6.89
N SER A 90 17.69 -3.70 6.26
CA SER A 90 18.65 -4.37 5.39
C SER A 90 18.45 -4.07 3.88
N ILE A 91 17.51 -3.20 3.51
CA ILE A 91 17.14 -2.99 2.12
C ILE A 91 18.16 -2.16 1.39
N GLU A 92 18.69 -2.72 0.30
CA GLU A 92 19.55 -2.00 -0.63
C GLU A 92 18.74 -1.10 -1.57
N ARG A 93 19.30 0.09 -1.81
CA ARG A 93 18.73 1.05 -2.76
C ARG A 93 18.66 0.47 -4.17
N ILE A 94 17.58 0.75 -4.87
CA ILE A 94 17.40 0.42 -6.29
C ILE A 94 18.51 1.02 -7.16
N SER A 95 19.01 0.26 -8.12
CA SER A 95 19.95 0.78 -9.10
C SER A 95 19.24 1.52 -10.23
N ARG A 96 19.89 2.54 -10.82
CA ARG A 96 19.36 3.29 -11.94
C ARG A 96 19.06 2.41 -13.17
N SER A 97 19.81 1.32 -13.34
CA SER A 97 19.60 0.36 -14.42
C SER A 97 18.29 -0.42 -14.28
N GLN A 98 17.79 -0.60 -13.05
CA GLN A 98 16.50 -1.28 -12.80
C GLN A 98 15.30 -0.41 -13.19
N ILE A 99 15.44 0.93 -13.09
CA ILE A 99 14.42 1.93 -13.42
C ILE A 99 14.79 2.76 -14.66
N SER A 100 15.54 2.18 -15.61
CA SER A 100 15.91 2.90 -16.84
C SER A 100 14.68 3.28 -17.68
N LEU A 101 14.80 4.34 -18.48
CA LEU A 101 13.71 4.81 -19.36
C LEU A 101 13.17 3.71 -20.25
N GLU A 102 14.06 2.89 -20.81
CA GLU A 102 13.68 1.76 -21.67
C GLU A 102 12.80 0.76 -20.91
N LYS A 103 13.05 0.54 -19.61
CA LYS A 103 12.27 -0.39 -18.80
C LYS A 103 10.92 0.19 -18.40
N ILE A 104 10.89 1.39 -17.79
CA ILE A 104 9.66 1.96 -17.25
C ILE A 104 8.66 2.33 -18.36
N ASN A 105 9.13 2.78 -19.53
CA ASN A 105 8.26 3.19 -20.64
C ASN A 105 7.63 2.02 -21.43
N LYS A 106 7.91 0.76 -21.06
CA LYS A 106 7.21 -0.42 -21.59
C LYS A 106 5.80 -0.60 -20.98
N TYR A 107 5.47 0.17 -19.94
CA TYR A 107 4.23 0.06 -19.20
C TYR A 107 3.29 1.21 -19.49
N ASP A 108 1.99 0.95 -19.36
CA ASP A 108 0.94 1.96 -19.54
C ASP A 108 0.84 2.89 -18.34
N ALA A 109 1.21 2.40 -17.14
CA ALA A 109 1.32 3.15 -15.90
C ALA A 109 2.39 2.56 -14.97
N VAL A 110 2.91 3.41 -14.08
CA VAL A 110 3.79 3.01 -12.98
C VAL A 110 3.10 3.35 -11.64
N ILE A 111 3.01 2.37 -10.76
CA ILE A 111 2.62 2.57 -9.36
C ILE A 111 3.91 2.54 -8.53
N ILE A 112 4.16 3.61 -7.78
CA ILE A 112 5.25 3.69 -6.82
C ILE A 112 4.65 3.46 -5.44
N SER A 113 4.99 2.31 -4.83
CA SER A 113 4.52 1.90 -3.50
C SER A 113 5.70 1.97 -2.52
N ASP A 114 6.02 3.19 -2.08
CA ASP A 114 7.18 3.49 -1.26
C ASP A 114 6.84 3.46 0.23
N TYR A 115 7.32 2.45 0.91
CA TYR A 115 7.18 2.28 2.36
C TYR A 115 8.30 2.93 3.17
N ASN A 116 9.19 3.67 2.48
CA ASN A 116 10.31 4.40 3.08
C ASN A 116 11.25 3.48 3.89
N LYS A 117 11.54 2.29 3.35
CA LYS A 117 12.46 1.32 3.96
C LYS A 117 13.83 1.29 3.29
N GLY A 118 14.12 2.24 2.37
CA GLY A 118 15.43 2.44 1.78
C GLY A 118 15.57 2.03 0.32
N LEU A 119 14.63 1.31 -0.28
CA LEU A 119 14.69 0.93 -1.69
C LEU A 119 14.70 2.14 -2.62
N LEU A 120 13.81 3.11 -2.36
CA LEU A 120 13.67 4.31 -3.17
C LEU A 120 14.09 5.55 -2.38
N HIS A 121 15.03 6.32 -2.91
CA HIS A 121 15.30 7.67 -2.46
C HIS A 121 14.41 8.68 -3.19
N GLU A 122 14.30 9.90 -2.69
CA GLU A 122 13.50 10.97 -3.31
C GLU A 122 13.89 11.22 -4.77
N ASN A 123 15.18 11.21 -5.08
CA ASN A 123 15.70 11.37 -6.45
C ASN A 123 15.29 10.22 -7.39
N ASP A 124 15.01 9.03 -6.86
CA ASP A 124 14.53 7.89 -7.67
C ASP A 124 13.05 8.06 -7.99
N ILE A 125 12.25 8.46 -7.00
CA ILE A 125 10.84 8.79 -7.17
C ILE A 125 10.68 9.95 -8.18
N GLU A 126 11.44 11.03 -7.98
CA GLU A 126 11.44 12.18 -8.90
C GLU A 126 11.79 11.76 -10.32
N TYR A 127 12.83 10.95 -10.49
CA TYR A 127 13.24 10.44 -11.80
C TYR A 127 12.13 9.65 -12.49
N ILE A 128 11.49 8.71 -11.78
CA ILE A 128 10.39 7.91 -12.34
C ILE A 128 9.23 8.83 -12.74
N CYS A 129 8.83 9.74 -11.85
CA CYS A 129 7.70 10.64 -12.09
C CYS A 129 7.97 11.63 -13.24
N LYS A 130 9.21 12.10 -13.42
CA LYS A 130 9.59 12.99 -14.54
C LYS A 130 9.62 12.27 -15.90
N ASN A 131 9.89 10.97 -15.90
CA ASN A 131 10.19 10.24 -17.11
C ASN A 131 9.11 9.23 -17.55
N HIS A 132 8.03 9.11 -16.77
CA HIS A 132 6.88 8.30 -17.14
C HIS A 132 5.61 9.14 -17.16
N LYS A 133 4.82 9.00 -18.24
CA LYS A 133 3.63 9.82 -18.51
C LYS A 133 2.47 9.64 -17.55
N LEU A 134 2.41 8.51 -16.83
CA LEU A 134 1.31 8.20 -15.90
C LEU A 134 1.85 7.47 -14.68
N THR A 135 1.93 8.17 -13.56
CA THR A 135 2.45 7.65 -12.31
C THR A 135 1.44 7.82 -11.17
N PHE A 136 1.31 6.78 -10.36
CA PHE A 136 0.54 6.79 -9.12
C PHE A 136 1.53 6.57 -7.97
N LEU A 137 1.63 7.54 -7.08
CA LEU A 137 2.57 7.51 -5.96
C LEU A 137 1.82 7.28 -4.64
N ASP A 138 2.20 6.26 -3.90
CA ASP A 138 1.92 6.10 -2.46
C ASP A 138 3.26 6.07 -1.74
N THR A 139 3.51 7.04 -0.86
CA THR A 139 4.78 7.16 -0.16
C THR A 139 4.59 7.44 1.32
N LYS A 140 5.45 6.85 2.15
CA LYS A 140 5.52 7.13 3.59
C LYS A 140 6.52 8.25 3.93
N LYS A 141 7.16 8.84 2.91
CA LYS A 141 8.00 10.02 3.06
C LYS A 141 7.15 11.28 3.27
N ILE A 142 7.74 12.28 3.89
CA ILE A 142 7.18 13.65 3.89
C ILE A 142 7.15 14.13 2.44
N LEU A 143 6.00 14.63 1.97
CA LEU A 143 5.88 15.15 0.62
C LEU A 143 6.80 16.36 0.42
N GLY A 144 7.35 16.48 -0.78
CA GLY A 144 8.26 17.53 -1.16
C GLY A 144 8.33 17.73 -2.67
N SER A 145 9.32 18.48 -3.15
CA SER A 145 9.50 18.76 -4.58
C SER A 145 9.63 17.50 -5.45
N PHE A 146 10.17 16.41 -4.90
CA PHE A 146 10.35 15.14 -5.61
C PHE A 146 9.03 14.48 -6.06
N CYS A 147 7.90 14.84 -5.42
CA CYS A 147 6.58 14.31 -5.76
C CYS A 147 5.85 15.11 -6.85
N LEU A 148 6.32 16.33 -7.18
CA LEU A 148 5.57 17.28 -8.03
C LEU A 148 5.30 16.78 -9.45
N ASN A 149 6.09 15.84 -9.95
CA ASN A 149 5.90 15.26 -11.28
C ASN A 149 5.03 14.00 -11.27
N ALA A 150 4.59 13.52 -10.11
CA ALA A 150 3.62 12.42 -10.04
C ALA A 150 2.29 12.87 -10.65
N THR A 151 1.61 11.95 -11.37
CA THR A 151 0.28 12.23 -11.92
C THR A 151 -0.74 12.30 -10.80
N TYR A 152 -0.77 11.28 -9.93
CA TYR A 152 -1.59 11.25 -8.73
C TYR A 152 -0.77 10.76 -7.54
N ILE A 153 -1.06 11.33 -6.37
CA ILE A 153 -0.42 11.01 -5.10
C ILE A 153 -1.50 10.55 -4.12
N ASN A 154 -1.37 9.33 -3.62
CA ASN A 154 -2.24 8.79 -2.59
C ASN A 154 -1.54 8.83 -1.24
N ILE A 155 -2.16 9.42 -0.24
CA ILE A 155 -1.70 9.43 1.15
C ILE A 155 -2.89 9.32 2.10
N ASN A 156 -2.65 8.90 3.33
CA ASN A 156 -3.66 8.96 4.36
C ASN A 156 -3.63 10.31 5.12
N ASN A 157 -4.66 10.56 5.93
CA ASN A 157 -4.79 11.80 6.70
C ASN A 157 -3.61 12.05 7.66
N PHE A 158 -3.02 11.01 8.23
CA PHE A 158 -1.87 11.14 9.13
C PHE A 158 -0.59 11.55 8.35
N GLU A 159 -0.35 10.95 7.20
CA GLU A 159 0.75 11.30 6.30
C GLU A 159 0.59 12.72 5.75
N TYR A 160 -0.64 13.12 5.41
CA TYR A 160 -0.95 14.49 5.00
C TYR A 160 -0.63 15.50 6.11
N THR A 161 -1.10 15.26 7.34
CA THR A 161 -0.84 16.17 8.46
C THR A 161 0.65 16.36 8.73
N LYS A 162 1.45 15.29 8.53
CA LYS A 162 2.91 15.39 8.63
C LYS A 162 3.56 16.19 7.50
N SER A 163 3.01 16.09 6.30
CA SER A 163 3.56 16.74 5.11
C SER A 163 3.14 18.20 4.97
N GLN A 164 1.95 18.55 5.46
CA GLN A 164 1.34 19.88 5.29
C GLN A 164 2.26 21.05 5.64
N PRO A 165 3.06 21.03 6.73
CA PRO A 165 3.95 22.15 7.05
C PRO A 165 5.10 22.37 6.05
N PHE A 166 5.35 21.41 5.16
CA PHE A 166 6.52 21.39 4.26
C PHE A 166 6.16 21.54 2.79
N ILE A 167 4.86 21.61 2.45
CA ILE A 167 4.38 21.67 1.06
C ILE A 167 3.60 22.96 0.81
N ASP A 168 3.69 23.46 -0.43
CA ASP A 168 2.72 24.40 -0.96
C ASP A 168 1.53 23.62 -1.52
N GLU A 169 0.41 23.65 -0.80
CA GLU A 169 -0.80 22.89 -1.16
C GLU A 169 -1.30 23.21 -2.57
N SER A 170 -1.06 24.42 -3.09
CA SER A 170 -1.50 24.81 -4.42
C SER A 170 -0.84 23.97 -5.52
N LEU A 171 0.40 23.51 -5.31
CA LEU A 171 1.15 22.67 -6.24
C LEU A 171 0.65 21.21 -6.24
N PHE A 172 -0.01 20.79 -5.17
CA PHE A 172 -0.50 19.42 -4.98
C PHE A 172 -2.00 19.28 -5.22
N HIS A 173 -2.75 20.39 -5.31
CA HIS A 173 -4.21 20.41 -5.39
C HIS A 173 -4.79 19.49 -6.48
N GLU A 174 -4.19 19.50 -7.68
CA GLU A 174 -4.67 18.73 -8.84
C GLU A 174 -4.30 17.23 -8.80
N LYS A 175 -3.49 16.81 -7.85
CA LYS A 175 -2.92 15.45 -7.85
C LYS A 175 -3.07 14.69 -6.52
N LEU A 176 -3.33 15.38 -5.42
CA LEU A 176 -3.38 14.76 -4.10
C LEU A 176 -4.73 14.10 -3.84
N ILE A 177 -4.72 12.82 -3.55
CA ILE A 177 -5.87 12.02 -3.11
C ILE A 177 -5.60 11.60 -1.67
N MET A 178 -6.40 12.09 -0.74
CA MET A 178 -6.24 11.83 0.69
C MET A 178 -7.27 10.83 1.19
N THR A 179 -6.83 9.64 1.61
CA THR A 179 -7.71 8.64 2.21
C THR A 179 -8.05 9.00 3.66
N LEU A 180 -9.33 8.89 4.01
CA LEU A 180 -9.93 9.31 5.30
C LEU A 180 -10.50 8.12 6.08
N GLY A 181 -10.03 6.90 5.79
CA GLY A 181 -10.53 5.67 6.40
C GLY A 181 -12.03 5.48 6.17
N PRO A 182 -12.85 5.33 7.24
CA PRO A 182 -14.29 5.06 7.09
C PRO A 182 -15.09 6.21 6.49
N LYS A 183 -14.47 7.38 6.26
CA LYS A 183 -15.10 8.53 5.57
C LYS A 183 -14.85 8.52 4.07
N GLY A 184 -14.10 7.55 3.54
CA GLY A 184 -13.72 7.47 2.14
C GLY A 184 -12.45 8.23 1.81
N CYS A 185 -12.45 9.08 0.79
CA CYS A 185 -11.29 9.93 0.48
C CYS A 185 -11.69 11.33 0.01
N LYS A 186 -10.75 12.26 0.09
CA LYS A 186 -10.85 13.63 -0.44
C LYS A 186 -9.95 13.74 -1.67
N TYR A 187 -10.48 14.32 -2.75
CA TYR A 187 -9.73 14.76 -3.91
C TYR A 187 -10.21 16.16 -4.29
N LYS A 188 -9.31 17.12 -4.34
CA LYS A 188 -9.64 18.54 -4.42
C LYS A 188 -10.61 18.91 -3.28
N GLU A 189 -11.69 19.62 -3.60
CA GLU A 189 -12.73 20.00 -2.61
C GLU A 189 -13.83 18.95 -2.44
N LYS A 190 -13.77 17.85 -3.20
CA LYS A 190 -14.83 16.83 -3.16
C LYS A 190 -14.44 15.68 -2.24
N ILE A 191 -15.37 15.27 -1.38
CA ILE A 191 -15.30 14.03 -0.62
C ILE A 191 -16.02 12.93 -1.39
N TYR A 192 -15.39 11.79 -1.54
CA TYR A 192 -15.92 10.55 -2.10
C TYR A 192 -16.18 9.59 -0.95
N PRO A 193 -17.42 9.50 -0.46
CA PRO A 193 -17.73 8.71 0.73
C PRO A 193 -17.70 7.21 0.42
N VAL A 194 -17.61 6.42 1.49
CA VAL A 194 -17.80 4.96 1.45
C VAL A 194 -19.00 4.56 2.32
N GLU A 195 -19.61 3.44 2.00
CA GLU A 195 -20.64 2.87 2.84
C GLU A 195 -20.05 2.44 4.19
N LYS A 196 -20.79 2.75 5.27
CA LYS A 196 -20.43 2.25 6.60
C LYS A 196 -20.41 0.74 6.58
N THR A 197 -19.30 0.17 6.99
CA THR A 197 -19.12 -1.28 7.02
C THR A 197 -18.38 -1.69 8.28
N GLU A 198 -18.60 -2.92 8.71
CA GLU A 198 -17.78 -3.53 9.74
C GLU A 198 -16.36 -3.76 9.18
N VAL A 199 -15.36 -3.28 9.89
CA VAL A 199 -13.94 -3.42 9.55
C VAL A 199 -13.40 -4.62 10.33
N ILE A 200 -13.03 -5.67 9.60
CA ILE A 200 -12.39 -6.86 10.18
C ILE A 200 -10.87 -6.67 10.25
N ASP A 201 -10.27 -6.13 9.19
CA ASP A 201 -8.83 -5.86 9.12
C ASP A 201 -8.56 -4.68 8.19
N GLN A 202 -7.64 -3.79 8.59
CA GLN A 202 -7.26 -2.62 7.78
C GLN A 202 -5.98 -2.84 6.97
N VAL A 203 -5.30 -3.96 7.19
CA VAL A 203 -4.01 -4.25 6.51
C VAL A 203 -4.23 -4.36 5.00
N GLY A 204 -3.41 -3.64 4.23
CA GLY A 204 -3.44 -3.66 2.77
C GLY A 204 -4.58 -2.86 2.10
N ALA A 205 -5.39 -2.12 2.86
CA ALA A 205 -6.46 -1.30 2.28
C ALA A 205 -5.92 -0.19 1.36
N GLY A 206 -4.80 0.44 1.73
CA GLY A 206 -4.12 1.45 0.91
C GLY A 206 -3.56 0.88 -0.39
N ASP A 207 -2.92 -0.30 -0.31
CA ASP A 207 -2.39 -1.00 -1.49
C ASP A 207 -3.52 -1.38 -2.46
N THR A 208 -4.65 -1.85 -1.91
CA THR A 208 -5.85 -2.16 -2.70
C THR A 208 -6.42 -0.90 -3.35
N PHE A 209 -6.46 0.22 -2.62
CA PHE A 209 -6.97 1.48 -3.12
C PHE A 209 -6.14 1.98 -4.31
N ILE A 210 -4.81 2.09 -4.17
CA ILE A 210 -3.96 2.61 -5.25
C ILE A 210 -3.93 1.69 -6.46
N ALA A 211 -3.95 0.36 -6.26
CA ALA A 211 -4.05 -0.62 -7.34
C ALA A 211 -5.35 -0.45 -8.14
N ALA A 212 -6.49 -0.38 -7.45
CA ALA A 212 -7.80 -0.22 -8.06
C ALA A 212 -7.94 1.15 -8.77
N LEU A 213 -7.41 2.22 -8.16
CA LEU A 213 -7.34 3.56 -8.74
C LEU A 213 -6.63 3.54 -10.09
N ALA A 214 -5.41 2.97 -10.12
CA ALA A 214 -4.59 2.92 -11.32
C ALA A 214 -5.24 2.08 -12.43
N VAL A 215 -5.77 0.91 -12.10
CA VAL A 215 -6.46 0.02 -13.05
C VAL A 215 -7.66 0.72 -13.66
N LYS A 216 -8.54 1.29 -12.82
CA LYS A 216 -9.76 1.94 -13.32
C LYS A 216 -9.46 3.19 -14.12
N PHE A 217 -8.47 3.98 -13.72
CA PHE A 217 -8.03 5.16 -14.47
C PHE A 217 -7.44 4.81 -15.85
N LEU A 218 -6.73 3.69 -15.95
CA LEU A 218 -6.26 3.21 -17.26
C LEU A 218 -7.42 2.85 -18.19
N GLU A 219 -8.52 2.32 -17.65
CA GLU A 219 -9.69 1.93 -18.44
C GLU A 219 -10.45 3.14 -19.01
N ASN A 220 -10.70 4.16 -18.19
CA ASN A 220 -11.66 5.21 -18.54
C ASN A 220 -11.12 6.64 -18.53
N LYS A 221 -9.91 6.88 -17.99
CA LYS A 221 -9.28 8.21 -17.83
C LYS A 221 -10.13 9.22 -17.00
N GLN A 222 -11.06 8.72 -16.18
CA GLN A 222 -11.94 9.51 -15.34
C GLN A 222 -11.55 9.35 -13.87
N ILE A 223 -10.86 10.36 -13.30
CA ILE A 223 -10.33 10.25 -11.93
C ILE A 223 -11.44 10.08 -10.88
N GLY A 224 -12.57 10.77 -11.02
CA GLY A 224 -13.69 10.66 -10.07
C GLY A 224 -14.25 9.25 -9.99
N GLU A 225 -14.55 8.63 -11.13
CA GLU A 225 -15.03 7.24 -11.19
C GLU A 225 -13.95 6.25 -10.70
N SER A 226 -12.68 6.56 -10.95
CA SER A 226 -11.56 5.73 -10.48
C SER A 226 -11.44 5.75 -8.97
N ILE A 227 -11.67 6.89 -8.34
CA ILE A 227 -11.71 7.04 -6.89
C ILE A 227 -12.89 6.27 -6.28
N GLU A 228 -14.08 6.37 -6.87
CA GLU A 228 -15.26 5.64 -6.41
C GLU A 228 -15.05 4.12 -6.48
N PHE A 229 -14.45 3.64 -7.56
CA PHE A 229 -14.08 2.24 -7.71
C PHE A 229 -13.00 1.81 -6.71
N ALA A 230 -11.98 2.64 -6.49
CA ALA A 230 -10.92 2.37 -5.51
C ALA A 230 -11.47 2.28 -4.07
N ASN A 231 -12.38 3.19 -3.70
CA ASN A 231 -13.10 3.15 -2.43
C ASN A 231 -13.89 1.85 -2.26
N LEU A 232 -14.62 1.42 -3.30
CA LEU A 232 -15.37 0.16 -3.28
C LEU A 232 -14.44 -1.05 -3.06
N CYS A 233 -13.31 -1.10 -3.76
CA CYS A 233 -12.33 -2.18 -3.62
C CYS A 233 -11.70 -2.20 -2.23
N ALA A 234 -11.26 -1.04 -1.71
CA ALA A 234 -10.72 -0.93 -0.36
C ALA A 234 -11.75 -1.33 0.71
N THR A 235 -13.02 -0.94 0.55
CA THR A 235 -14.12 -1.35 1.43
C THR A 235 -14.35 -2.87 1.41
N LYS A 236 -14.22 -3.51 0.24
CA LYS A 236 -14.29 -4.99 0.15
C LYS A 236 -13.09 -5.67 0.82
N ALA A 237 -11.89 -5.07 0.75
CA ALA A 237 -10.69 -5.61 1.36
C ALA A 237 -10.79 -5.62 2.89
N VAL A 238 -11.22 -4.51 3.51
CA VAL A 238 -11.29 -4.41 4.99
C VAL A 238 -12.34 -5.31 5.64
N LYS A 239 -13.25 -5.92 4.85
CA LYS A 239 -14.21 -6.95 5.30
C LYS A 239 -13.60 -8.35 5.42
N LYS A 240 -12.32 -8.52 5.13
CA LYS A 240 -11.64 -9.81 5.15
C LYS A 240 -10.42 -9.75 6.07
N LYS A 241 -10.05 -10.91 6.63
CA LYS A 241 -8.84 -11.02 7.46
C LYS A 241 -7.59 -11.07 6.58
N GLY A 242 -6.56 -10.34 7.00
CA GLY A 242 -5.26 -10.34 6.35
C GLY A 242 -5.24 -9.63 4.99
N VAL A 243 -4.12 -9.75 4.30
CA VAL A 243 -3.92 -9.17 2.98
C VAL A 243 -4.67 -10.00 1.93
N VAL A 244 -5.66 -9.41 1.28
CA VAL A 244 -6.52 -10.11 0.32
C VAL A 244 -6.66 -9.30 -0.96
N ALA A 245 -6.34 -9.90 -2.10
CA ALA A 245 -6.61 -9.31 -3.39
C ALA A 245 -8.11 -9.32 -3.73
N VAL A 246 -8.63 -8.19 -4.19
CA VAL A 246 -10.05 -8.00 -4.53
C VAL A 246 -10.29 -8.34 -5.98
N LYS A 247 -11.20 -9.29 -6.26
CA LYS A 247 -11.57 -9.65 -7.63
C LYS A 247 -12.52 -8.63 -8.25
N LYS A 248 -12.36 -8.42 -9.56
CA LYS A 248 -13.33 -7.69 -10.38
C LYS A 248 -14.65 -8.47 -10.33
N SER A 249 -15.70 -7.87 -9.77
CA SER A 249 -17.08 -8.42 -9.76
C SER A 249 -17.78 -8.06 -11.06
#